data_e0ca0a2317167928a83819b18efa1164
#
_entry.id   e0ca0a2317167928a83819b18efa1164
#
_cell.length_a   1.000
_cell.length_b   1.000
_cell.length_c   1.000
_cell.angle_alpha   90.00
_cell.angle_beta   90.00
_cell.angle_gamma   90.00
#
_symmetry.space_group_name_H-M   'P 1'
#
loop_
_entity.id
_entity.type
_entity.pdbx_description
1 polymer ?
#
loop_
_entity_poly.entity_id
_entity_poly.type
_entity_poly.pdbx_seq_one_letter_code
_entity_poly.pdbx_strand_id
1 'polypeptide(L)'
;EAWYPYMEEKDLFGDLSGNIMFSKHYRYTPIFDHEHEFFEIICVYDGTSHTTIQGMSHELHTGDICIIPPHTMHSIGIFDDSLVFNILIRGSTFQSTFFQSLTADSALAHFFAHVLYRKTEGNYLIFHTFDDIRIRDMLENLYIEYLGHEKYSYTFLNSMLIMFWAMLLR
;
A
#
# COMPACT_ATOMS: atom_id res chain seq x y z
N GLU A 1 7.04 -29.18 1.54
CA GLU A 1 7.29 -27.71 1.60
C GLU A 1 6.11 -27.02 0.94
N ALA A 2 5.45 -26.12 1.67
CA ALA A 2 4.40 -25.30 1.07
C ALA A 2 5.04 -24.31 0.10
N TRP A 3 4.56 -24.28 -1.14
CA TRP A 3 5.00 -23.29 -2.11
C TRP A 3 4.22 -22.00 -1.89
N TYR A 4 4.95 -20.92 -1.56
CA TYR A 4 4.37 -19.59 -1.44
C TYR A 4 4.76 -18.77 -2.67
N PRO A 5 3.81 -18.13 -3.34
CA PRO A 5 4.16 -17.21 -4.42
C PRO A 5 4.96 -16.04 -3.85
N TYR A 6 6.12 -15.80 -4.43
CA TYR A 6 7.00 -14.69 -4.10
C TYR A 6 7.22 -13.83 -5.35
N MET A 7 7.02 -12.51 -5.22
CA MET A 7 7.20 -11.58 -6.33
C MET A 7 8.37 -10.63 -6.03
N GLU A 8 9.32 -10.56 -6.96
CA GLU A 8 10.41 -9.60 -6.92
C GLU A 8 10.01 -8.26 -7.55
N GLU A 9 10.65 -7.16 -7.15
CA GLU A 9 10.41 -5.83 -7.75
C GLU A 9 10.60 -5.84 -9.27
N LYS A 10 11.60 -6.59 -9.77
CA LYS A 10 11.87 -6.69 -11.20
C LYS A 10 10.72 -7.32 -12.00
N ASP A 11 9.97 -8.24 -11.39
CA ASP A 11 8.86 -8.94 -12.05
C ASP A 11 7.67 -8.00 -12.25
N LEU A 12 7.46 -7.07 -11.31
CA LEU A 12 6.35 -6.14 -11.33
C LEU A 12 6.68 -4.84 -12.07
N PHE A 13 7.84 -4.24 -11.79
CA PHE A 13 8.20 -2.92 -12.30
C PHE A 13 9.15 -2.99 -13.51
N GLY A 14 9.79 -4.14 -13.74
CA GLY A 14 10.78 -4.33 -14.82
C GLY A 14 11.96 -3.36 -14.71
N ASP A 15 12.62 -3.13 -15.85
CA ASP A 15 13.69 -2.13 -15.98
C ASP A 15 13.17 -0.73 -16.29
N LEU A 16 11.84 -0.57 -16.36
CA LEU A 16 11.17 0.66 -16.76
C LEU A 16 11.00 1.63 -15.58
N SER A 17 10.83 2.88 -15.92
CA SER A 17 10.66 4.04 -15.03
C SER A 17 9.41 4.00 -14.13
N GLY A 18 8.60 2.94 -14.17
CA GLY A 18 7.43 2.77 -13.33
C GLY A 18 7.84 2.26 -11.94
N ASN A 19 7.59 3.06 -10.90
CA ASN A 19 7.87 2.69 -9.51
C ASN A 19 6.59 2.54 -8.67
N ILE A 20 5.44 2.74 -9.30
CA ILE A 20 4.12 2.71 -8.68
C ILE A 20 3.18 1.97 -9.64
N MET A 21 2.40 1.06 -9.10
CA MET A 21 1.35 0.37 -9.83
C MET A 21 0.06 0.40 -9.02
N PHE A 22 -1.05 0.71 -9.67
CA PHE A 22 -2.38 0.54 -9.11
C PHE A 22 -3.01 -0.74 -9.64
N SER A 23 -3.61 -1.52 -8.75
CA SER A 23 -4.36 -2.71 -9.09
C SER A 23 -5.67 -2.74 -8.30
N LYS A 24 -6.78 -2.95 -8.99
CA LYS A 24 -8.03 -3.31 -8.33
C LYS A 24 -7.95 -4.78 -7.93
N HIS A 25 -8.18 -5.09 -6.65
CA HIS A 25 -8.18 -6.46 -6.18
C HIS A 25 -9.36 -7.25 -6.76
N TYR A 26 -9.10 -8.48 -7.19
CA TYR A 26 -10.14 -9.36 -7.73
C TYR A 26 -11.05 -9.86 -6.61
N ARG A 27 -12.35 -9.95 -6.90
CA ARG A 27 -13.37 -10.49 -6.02
C ARG A 27 -13.53 -11.98 -6.24
N TYR A 28 -13.96 -12.70 -5.21
CA TYR A 28 -14.29 -14.14 -5.28
C TYR A 28 -13.13 -15.01 -5.77
N THR A 29 -11.90 -14.59 -5.54
CA THR A 29 -10.71 -15.38 -5.84
C THR A 29 -10.29 -16.21 -4.63
N PRO A 30 -9.64 -17.37 -4.83
CA PRO A 30 -9.07 -18.12 -3.73
C PRO A 30 -8.07 -17.26 -2.93
N ILE A 31 -8.17 -17.33 -1.61
CA ILE A 31 -7.18 -16.72 -0.72
C ILE A 31 -5.94 -17.60 -0.72
N PHE A 32 -4.78 -16.98 -0.87
CA PHE A 32 -3.48 -17.64 -0.69
C PHE A 32 -2.50 -16.71 -0.01
N ASP A 33 -1.68 -17.27 0.87
CA ASP A 33 -0.61 -16.52 1.50
C ASP A 33 0.51 -16.28 0.50
N HIS A 34 1.04 -15.06 0.49
CA HIS A 34 2.14 -14.66 -0.38
C HIS A 34 2.99 -13.57 0.27
N GLU A 35 4.15 -13.32 -0.31
CA GLU A 35 5.02 -12.20 0.06
C GLU A 35 5.71 -11.61 -1.18
N HIS A 36 6.25 -10.41 -1.06
CA HIS A 36 6.89 -9.69 -2.15
C HIS A 36 7.98 -8.74 -1.66
N GLU A 37 8.81 -8.21 -2.60
CA GLU A 37 9.92 -7.29 -2.30
C GLU A 37 9.53 -5.82 -2.19
N PHE A 38 8.33 -5.44 -2.59
CA PHE A 38 7.84 -4.07 -2.65
C PHE A 38 6.85 -3.78 -1.52
N PHE A 39 6.49 -2.50 -1.33
CA PHE A 39 5.39 -2.11 -0.45
C PHE A 39 4.04 -2.30 -1.15
N GLU A 40 3.08 -2.85 -0.42
CA GLU A 40 1.69 -2.91 -0.83
C GLU A 40 0.83 -2.06 0.12
N ILE A 41 0.02 -1.19 -0.47
CA ILE A 41 -0.93 -0.37 0.27
C ILE A 41 -2.33 -0.83 -0.10
N ILE A 42 -3.00 -1.49 0.81
CA ILE A 42 -4.39 -1.91 0.64
C ILE A 42 -5.29 -0.73 1.01
N CYS A 43 -6.13 -0.29 0.08
CA CYS A 43 -7.08 0.80 0.27
C CYS A 43 -8.49 0.25 0.10
N VAL A 44 -9.29 0.19 1.16
CA VAL A 44 -10.69 -0.19 1.08
C VAL A 44 -11.50 1.05 0.69
N TYR A 45 -11.82 1.15 -0.60
CA TYR A 45 -12.55 2.28 -1.14
C TYR A 45 -14.04 2.21 -0.80
N ASP A 46 -14.62 1.02 -0.85
CA ASP A 46 -16.00 0.77 -0.47
C ASP A 46 -16.17 -0.69 -0.02
N GLY A 47 -16.90 -0.92 1.07
CA GLY A 47 -17.19 -2.24 1.64
C GLY A 47 -16.14 -2.74 2.60
N THR A 48 -15.72 -4.00 2.46
CA THR A 48 -14.84 -4.71 3.39
C THR A 48 -13.77 -5.54 2.69
N SER A 49 -12.64 -5.78 3.38
CA SER A 49 -11.59 -6.71 2.97
C SER A 49 -11.19 -7.59 4.15
N HIS A 50 -11.14 -8.90 3.93
CA HIS A 50 -10.60 -9.85 4.89
C HIS A 50 -9.11 -10.05 4.58
N THR A 51 -8.26 -9.54 5.46
CA THR A 51 -6.82 -9.54 5.27
C THR A 51 -6.15 -10.25 6.41
N THR A 52 -5.31 -11.25 6.12
CA THR A 52 -4.48 -11.91 7.11
C THR A 52 -3.04 -11.48 6.90
N ILE A 53 -2.38 -10.99 7.96
CA ILE A 53 -0.99 -10.52 7.92
C ILE A 53 -0.23 -11.20 9.03
N GLN A 54 0.83 -11.96 8.68
CA GLN A 54 1.63 -12.72 9.65
C GLN A 54 0.78 -13.59 10.59
N GLY A 55 -0.27 -14.22 10.04
CA GLY A 55 -1.20 -15.08 10.79
C GLY A 55 -2.27 -14.33 11.60
N MET A 56 -2.24 -13.00 11.65
CA MET A 56 -3.28 -12.19 12.30
C MET A 56 -4.34 -11.75 11.29
N SER A 57 -5.60 -12.07 11.57
CA SER A 57 -6.74 -11.71 10.71
C SER A 57 -7.27 -10.34 11.05
N HIS A 58 -7.51 -9.54 10.02
CA HIS A 58 -8.12 -8.22 10.08
C HIS A 58 -9.30 -8.14 9.13
N GLU A 59 -10.37 -7.48 9.57
CA GLU A 59 -11.45 -7.04 8.72
C GLU A 59 -11.31 -5.52 8.53
N LEU A 60 -10.90 -5.12 7.34
CA LEU A 60 -10.73 -3.72 6.96
C LEU A 60 -12.03 -3.21 6.35
N HIS A 61 -12.42 -1.99 6.68
CA HIS A 61 -13.66 -1.34 6.24
C HIS A 61 -13.40 -0.13 5.36
N THR A 62 -14.44 0.40 4.74
CA THR A 62 -14.38 1.63 3.93
C THR A 62 -13.56 2.73 4.63
N GLY A 63 -12.56 3.24 3.94
CA GLY A 63 -11.63 4.25 4.45
C GLY A 63 -10.41 3.68 5.16
N ASP A 64 -10.34 2.37 5.43
CA ASP A 64 -9.13 1.77 6.01
C ASP A 64 -8.03 1.65 4.97
N ILE A 65 -6.82 1.98 5.39
CA ILE A 65 -5.61 1.90 4.59
C ILE A 65 -4.58 1.09 5.36
N CYS A 66 -4.13 -0.03 4.77
CA CYS A 66 -3.12 -0.89 5.36
C CYS A 66 -1.83 -0.85 4.56
N ILE A 67 -0.71 -0.57 5.21
CA ILE A 67 0.63 -0.59 4.60
C ILE A 67 1.31 -1.89 4.99
N ILE A 68 1.62 -2.70 3.98
CA ILE A 68 2.35 -3.97 4.11
C ILE A 68 3.76 -3.79 3.56
N PRO A 69 4.79 -3.91 4.41
CA PRO A 69 6.18 -3.79 3.97
C PRO A 69 6.66 -5.03 3.19
N PRO A 70 7.81 -4.93 2.51
CA PRO A 70 8.46 -6.07 1.88
C PRO A 70 8.66 -7.25 2.83
N HIS A 71 8.64 -8.47 2.27
CA HIS A 71 8.89 -9.73 2.99
C HIS A 71 7.93 -10.00 4.16
N THR A 72 6.69 -9.53 4.03
CA THR A 72 5.63 -9.73 5.01
C THR A 72 4.59 -10.70 4.44
N MET A 73 4.48 -11.87 5.05
CA MET A 73 3.50 -12.88 4.63
C MET A 73 2.09 -12.37 4.89
N HIS A 74 1.26 -12.35 3.85
CA HIS A 74 -0.12 -11.89 3.95
C HIS A 74 -1.01 -12.51 2.89
N SER A 75 -2.32 -12.33 3.08
CA SER A 75 -3.36 -12.71 2.12
C SER A 75 -4.54 -11.73 2.18
N ILE A 76 -5.23 -11.57 1.06
CA ILE A 76 -6.38 -10.67 0.91
C ILE A 76 -7.54 -11.46 0.30
N GLY A 77 -8.73 -11.33 0.88
CA GLY A 77 -9.95 -11.92 0.37
C GLY A 77 -11.10 -10.93 0.30
N ILE A 78 -11.80 -10.91 -0.83
CA ILE A 78 -13.00 -10.10 -1.07
C ILE A 78 -14.08 -11.03 -1.59
N PHE A 79 -15.18 -11.17 -0.84
CA PHE A 79 -16.25 -12.14 -1.11
C PHE A 79 -17.63 -11.51 -1.32
N ASP A 80 -17.65 -10.22 -1.58
CA ASP A 80 -18.84 -9.41 -1.86
C ASP A 80 -18.55 -8.39 -2.97
N ASP A 81 -19.38 -7.37 -3.08
CA ASP A 81 -19.22 -6.30 -4.07
C ASP A 81 -18.25 -5.19 -3.66
N SER A 82 -17.50 -5.39 -2.57
CA SER A 82 -16.53 -4.41 -2.06
C SER A 82 -15.49 -4.03 -3.11
N LEU A 83 -15.02 -2.80 -3.01
CA LEU A 83 -14.05 -2.20 -3.92
C LEU A 83 -12.76 -1.90 -3.14
N VAL A 84 -11.73 -2.68 -3.44
CA VAL A 84 -10.41 -2.58 -2.81
C VAL A 84 -9.35 -2.33 -3.88
N PHE A 85 -8.51 -1.34 -3.65
CA PHE A 85 -7.35 -1.04 -4.50
C PHE A 85 -6.07 -1.36 -3.76
N ASN A 86 -5.12 -1.92 -4.50
CA ASN A 86 -3.75 -2.08 -4.05
C ASN A 86 -2.88 -1.07 -4.78
N ILE A 87 -2.10 -0.30 -4.03
CA ILE A 87 -1.03 0.55 -4.57
C ILE A 87 0.27 -0.17 -4.27
N LEU A 88 0.94 -0.63 -5.31
CA LEU A 88 2.22 -1.32 -5.21
C LEU A 88 3.33 -0.32 -5.47
N ILE A 89 4.28 -0.20 -4.56
CA ILE A 89 5.29 0.85 -4.59
C ILE A 89 6.68 0.22 -4.40
N ARG A 90 7.61 0.52 -5.31
CA ARG A 90 9.01 0.13 -5.17
C ARG A 90 9.58 0.64 -3.84
N GLY A 91 10.38 -0.18 -3.14
CA GLY A 91 10.90 0.14 -1.81
C GLY A 91 11.62 1.49 -1.75
N SER A 92 12.44 1.82 -2.76
CA SER A 92 13.14 3.12 -2.83
C SER A 92 12.19 4.31 -2.97
N THR A 93 11.11 4.15 -3.76
CA THR A 93 10.09 5.20 -3.95
C THR A 93 9.24 5.39 -2.70
N PHE A 94 8.84 4.30 -2.05
CA PHE A 94 8.15 4.39 -0.75
C PHE A 94 9.03 5.14 0.26
N GLN A 95 10.30 4.75 0.39
CA GLN A 95 11.22 5.39 1.33
C GLN A 95 11.37 6.89 1.05
N SER A 96 11.58 7.28 -0.21
CA SER A 96 11.78 8.69 -0.57
C SER A 96 10.51 9.53 -0.41
N THR A 97 9.31 9.00 -0.65
CA THR A 97 8.06 9.75 -0.55
C THR A 97 7.48 9.75 0.87
N PHE A 98 7.45 8.61 1.55
CA PHE A 98 6.88 8.48 2.88
C PHE A 98 7.70 9.25 3.92
N PHE A 99 9.03 9.04 3.94
CA PHE A 99 9.87 9.69 4.93
C PHE A 99 10.12 11.17 4.66
N GLN A 100 9.91 11.67 3.43
CA GLN A 100 9.87 13.12 3.18
C GLN A 100 8.67 13.80 3.84
N SER A 101 7.59 13.08 4.09
CA SER A 101 6.41 13.60 4.81
C SER A 101 6.66 13.77 6.31
N LEU A 102 7.77 13.22 6.81
CA LEU A 102 8.19 13.29 8.19
C LEU A 102 9.42 14.20 8.31
N THR A 103 9.52 14.97 9.38
CA THR A 103 10.79 15.65 9.68
C THR A 103 11.86 14.62 10.03
N ALA A 104 13.02 14.69 9.37
CA ALA A 104 14.06 13.65 9.40
C ALA A 104 14.49 13.19 10.80
N ASP A 105 14.43 14.07 11.80
CA ASP A 105 14.83 13.78 13.18
C ASP A 105 13.62 13.59 14.13
N SER A 106 12.42 13.38 13.60
CA SER A 106 11.26 13.19 14.46
C SER A 106 11.25 11.79 15.07
N ALA A 107 10.82 11.69 16.35
CA ALA A 107 10.58 10.41 17.00
C ALA A 107 9.58 9.53 16.20
N LEU A 108 8.69 10.18 15.45
CA LEU A 108 7.72 9.55 14.56
C LEU A 108 8.40 8.89 13.35
N ALA A 109 9.38 9.54 12.72
CA ALA A 109 10.16 8.95 11.62
C ALA A 109 10.91 7.69 12.09
N HIS A 110 11.55 7.75 13.26
CA HIS A 110 12.23 6.61 13.86
C HIS A 110 11.26 5.49 14.21
N PHE A 111 10.09 5.81 14.74
CA PHE A 111 9.04 4.83 15.05
C PHE A 111 8.57 4.11 13.78
N PHE A 112 8.21 4.83 12.72
CA PHE A 112 7.76 4.21 11.47
C PHE A 112 8.87 3.42 10.77
N ALA A 113 10.11 3.91 10.76
CA ALA A 113 11.23 3.15 10.24
C ALA A 113 11.41 1.84 11.02
N HIS A 114 11.26 1.88 12.34
CA HIS A 114 11.32 0.71 13.18
C HIS A 114 10.20 -0.29 12.87
N VAL A 115 8.95 0.17 12.76
CA VAL A 115 7.80 -0.69 12.47
C VAL A 115 7.94 -1.31 11.08
N LEU A 116 8.26 -0.51 10.05
CA LEU A 116 8.20 -0.95 8.66
C LEU A 116 9.43 -1.77 8.20
N TYR A 117 10.59 -1.62 8.84
CA TYR A 117 11.82 -2.30 8.39
C TYR A 117 12.34 -3.39 9.32
N ARG A 118 11.74 -3.60 10.49
CA ARG A 118 12.08 -4.76 11.30
C ARG A 118 11.35 -6.00 10.79
N LYS A 119 12.09 -7.10 10.63
CA LYS A 119 11.53 -8.44 10.37
C LYS A 119 10.98 -9.04 11.67
N THR A 120 9.97 -8.41 12.26
CA THR A 120 9.29 -8.87 13.48
C THR A 120 7.79 -8.96 13.23
N GLU A 121 7.08 -9.74 14.01
CA GLU A 121 5.62 -9.75 13.98
C GLU A 121 5.05 -8.34 14.21
N GLY A 122 4.01 -7.96 13.44
CA GLY A 122 3.37 -6.65 13.56
C GLY A 122 4.09 -5.50 12.84
N ASN A 123 4.93 -5.79 11.85
CA ASN A 123 5.63 -4.77 11.05
C ASN A 123 4.79 -4.18 9.90
N TYR A 124 3.51 -3.94 10.11
CA TYR A 124 2.59 -3.30 9.17
C TYR A 124 1.83 -2.18 9.88
N LEU A 125 1.16 -1.33 9.13
CA LEU A 125 0.41 -0.19 9.66
C LEU A 125 -1.02 -0.22 9.12
N ILE A 126 -1.99 0.06 9.99
CA ILE A 126 -3.38 0.26 9.60
C ILE A 126 -3.80 1.66 10.04
N PHE A 127 -4.29 2.44 9.08
CA PHE A 127 -4.87 3.76 9.29
C PHE A 127 -6.37 3.69 9.13
N HIS A 128 -7.12 4.09 10.14
CA HIS A 128 -8.57 4.22 10.10
C HIS A 128 -8.91 5.67 9.76
N THR A 129 -9.18 5.95 8.49
CA THR A 129 -9.46 7.33 8.05
C THR A 129 -10.91 7.73 8.21
N PHE A 130 -11.77 6.81 8.65
CA PHE A 130 -13.22 7.03 8.82
C PHE A 130 -13.88 7.61 7.56
N ASP A 131 -13.42 7.15 6.39
CA ASP A 131 -13.90 7.63 5.08
C ASP A 131 -13.72 9.15 4.86
N ASP A 132 -12.61 9.72 5.33
CA ASP A 132 -12.28 11.14 5.09
C ASP A 132 -12.29 11.44 3.59
N ILE A 133 -13.21 12.30 3.16
CA ILE A 133 -13.41 12.66 1.76
C ILE A 133 -12.12 13.17 1.09
N ARG A 134 -11.25 13.85 1.83
CA ARG A 134 -10.00 14.40 1.29
C ARG A 134 -9.01 13.29 0.93
N ILE A 135 -8.97 12.22 1.74
CA ILE A 135 -8.14 11.04 1.48
C ILE A 135 -8.72 10.25 0.31
N ARG A 136 -10.04 10.10 0.26
CA ARG A 136 -10.75 9.48 -0.87
C ARG A 136 -10.46 10.22 -2.18
N ASP A 137 -10.64 11.54 -2.22
CA ASP A 137 -10.35 12.38 -3.39
C ASP A 137 -8.87 12.26 -3.81
N MET A 138 -7.95 12.19 -2.85
CA MET A 138 -6.53 12.00 -3.13
C MET A 138 -6.26 10.64 -3.78
N LEU A 139 -6.87 9.56 -3.30
CA LEU A 139 -6.75 8.22 -3.90
C LEU A 139 -7.29 8.19 -5.33
N GLU A 140 -8.44 8.82 -5.58
CA GLU A 140 -9.02 8.95 -6.92
C GLU A 140 -8.08 9.72 -7.86
N ASN A 141 -7.57 10.86 -7.42
CA ASN A 141 -6.64 11.67 -8.22
C ASN A 141 -5.33 10.92 -8.51
N LEU A 142 -4.77 10.18 -7.55
CA LEU A 142 -3.61 9.31 -7.76
C LEU A 142 -3.89 8.27 -8.85
N TYR A 143 -5.07 7.64 -8.80
CA TYR A 143 -5.47 6.63 -9.78
C TYR A 143 -5.67 7.22 -11.18
N ILE A 144 -6.32 8.39 -11.28
CA ILE A 144 -6.53 9.11 -12.55
C ILE A 144 -5.17 9.47 -13.17
N GLU A 145 -4.25 10.02 -12.38
CA GLU A 145 -2.90 10.36 -12.86
C GLU A 145 -2.13 9.12 -13.32
N TYR A 146 -2.23 8.02 -12.58
CA TYR A 146 -1.61 6.75 -12.96
C TYR A 146 -2.12 6.24 -14.30
N LEU A 147 -3.43 6.34 -14.57
CA LEU A 147 -4.02 5.91 -15.84
C LEU A 147 -3.70 6.83 -17.02
N GLY A 148 -3.47 8.11 -16.76
CA GLY A 148 -3.26 9.14 -17.80
C GLY A 148 -1.97 8.97 -18.58
N HIS A 149 -0.91 8.42 -17.96
CA HIS A 149 0.43 8.27 -18.55
C HIS A 149 0.95 9.54 -19.23
N GLU A 150 0.62 10.70 -18.66
CA GLU A 150 0.99 12.00 -19.20
C GLU A 150 2.50 12.28 -19.03
N LYS A 151 3.00 13.27 -19.77
CA LYS A 151 4.36 13.74 -19.57
C LYS A 151 4.52 14.27 -18.12
N TYR A 152 5.54 13.81 -17.42
CA TYR A 152 5.80 14.09 -16.00
C TYR A 152 4.88 13.40 -14.99
N SER A 153 4.00 12.48 -15.38
CA SER A 153 3.13 11.72 -14.46
C SER A 153 3.90 11.11 -13.29
N TYR A 154 5.09 10.58 -13.53
CA TYR A 154 5.93 10.02 -12.46
C TYR A 154 6.27 11.04 -11.37
N THR A 155 6.68 12.25 -11.76
CA THR A 155 6.98 13.34 -10.80
C THR A 155 5.72 13.79 -10.07
N PHE A 156 4.61 13.83 -10.78
CA PHE A 156 3.31 14.22 -10.23
C PHE A 156 2.82 13.19 -9.20
N LEU A 157 2.84 11.90 -9.55
CA LEU A 157 2.49 10.80 -8.66
C LEU A 157 3.33 10.79 -7.38
N ASN A 158 4.66 10.99 -7.47
CA ASN A 158 5.52 11.08 -6.29
C ASN A 158 5.13 12.24 -5.38
N SER A 159 4.82 13.41 -5.95
CA SER A 159 4.39 14.58 -5.19
C SER A 159 3.04 14.34 -4.50
N MET A 160 2.11 13.71 -5.20
CA MET A 160 0.81 13.34 -4.64
C MET A 160 0.95 12.29 -3.53
N LEU A 161 1.85 11.32 -3.66
CA LEU A 161 2.14 10.36 -2.59
C LEU A 161 2.68 11.05 -1.33
N ILE A 162 3.57 12.03 -1.46
CA ILE A 162 4.07 12.81 -0.32
C ILE A 162 2.90 13.51 0.39
N MET A 163 1.98 14.11 -0.37
CA MET A 163 0.77 14.73 0.19
C MET A 163 -0.14 13.69 0.85
N PHE A 164 -0.34 12.56 0.21
CA PHE A 164 -1.16 11.46 0.74
C PHE A 164 -0.63 10.95 2.08
N TRP A 165 0.68 10.70 2.18
CA TRP A 165 1.31 10.31 3.45
C TRP A 165 1.13 11.38 4.53
N ALA A 166 1.34 12.65 4.19
CA ALA A 166 1.14 13.75 5.13
C ALA A 166 -0.31 13.85 5.62
N MET A 167 -1.29 13.49 4.80
CA MET A 167 -2.70 13.44 5.19
C MET A 167 -2.99 12.28 6.15
N LEU A 168 -2.41 11.09 5.92
CA LEU A 168 -2.55 9.92 6.80
C LEU A 168 -1.90 10.12 8.17
N LEU A 169 -0.85 10.93 8.25
CA LEU A 169 -0.04 11.16 9.45
C LEU A 169 -0.56 12.31 10.33
N ARG A 170 -1.67 12.92 9.98
CA ARG A 170 -2.34 13.98 10.77
C ARG A 170 -3.20 13.40 11.88
#